data_13f904bb62d346d904a220c467a696a2
#
_entry.id   13f904bb62d346d904a220c467a696a2
#
_cell.length_a   1.000
_cell.length_b   1.000
_cell.length_c   1.000
_cell.angle_alpha   90.00
_cell.angle_beta   90.00
_cell.angle_gamma   90.00
#
_symmetry.space_group_name_H-M   'P 1'
#
loop_
_entity.id
_entity.type
_entity.pdbx_description
1 polymer ?
#
loop_
_entity_poly.entity_id
_entity_poly.type
_entity_poly.pdbx_seq_one_letter_code
_entity_poly.pdbx_strand_id
1 'polypeptide(L)'
;HEDWVVVVGHHPIYAYTTKAEYERTDMQKNVMPILHKYNNVAIYACGHIHNFQHIHMPNDDIEYVVNSSASLARSVEKTQGTVFCSSADGFSIISASKKTLKMSMIDKDGKVIHTIEKTKK
;
A
#
# COMPACT_ATOMS: atom_id res chain seq x y z
N HIS A 1 -10.41 -20.60 5.42
CA HIS A 1 -9.26 -19.82 5.88
C HIS A 1 -8.33 -19.48 4.74
N GLU A 2 -8.10 -18.20 4.57
CA GLU A 2 -7.15 -17.73 3.58
C GLU A 2 -5.76 -17.60 4.21
N ASP A 3 -4.71 -17.97 3.47
CA ASP A 3 -3.33 -17.80 3.94
C ASP A 3 -2.95 -16.32 4.01
N TRP A 4 -3.39 -15.57 3.04
CA TRP A 4 -3.12 -14.13 2.92
C TRP A 4 -4.39 -13.40 2.52
N VAL A 5 -4.59 -12.21 3.09
CA VAL A 5 -5.66 -11.33 2.68
C VAL A 5 -5.04 -10.00 2.24
N VAL A 6 -5.37 -9.57 1.02
CA VAL A 6 -5.02 -8.27 0.49
C VAL A 6 -6.32 -7.50 0.32
N VAL A 7 -6.43 -6.37 1.01
CA VAL A 7 -7.62 -5.53 0.94
C VAL A 7 -7.33 -4.37 -0.01
N VAL A 8 -8.27 -4.10 -0.90
CA VAL A 8 -8.13 -3.05 -1.91
C VAL A 8 -9.23 -2.03 -1.72
N GLY A 9 -8.86 -0.76 -1.70
CA GLY A 9 -9.82 0.34 -1.62
C GLY A 9 -9.37 1.50 -2.49
N HIS A 10 -10.15 2.57 -2.51
CA HIS A 10 -9.79 3.77 -3.27
C HIS A 10 -8.97 4.74 -2.43
N HIS A 11 -9.44 5.08 -1.23
CA HIS A 11 -8.78 6.06 -0.37
C HIS A 11 -7.69 5.43 0.49
N PRO A 12 -6.58 6.15 0.72
CA PRO A 12 -5.52 5.65 1.60
C PRO A 12 -5.94 5.73 3.08
N ILE A 13 -5.34 4.85 3.87
CA ILE A 13 -5.40 4.92 5.34
C ILE A 13 -4.22 5.76 5.83
N TYR A 14 -3.03 5.45 5.36
CA TYR A 14 -1.81 6.23 5.62
C TYR A 14 -1.14 6.56 4.29
N ALA A 15 -0.81 7.81 4.07
CA ALA A 15 -0.11 8.24 2.87
C ALA A 15 0.36 9.69 3.01
N TYR A 16 1.41 10.05 2.28
CA TYR A 16 1.67 11.45 1.99
C TYR A 16 0.69 11.90 0.89
N THR A 17 0.02 13.03 1.13
CA THR A 17 -0.88 13.60 0.13
C THR A 17 -1.20 15.06 0.50
N THR A 18 -1.51 15.86 -0.51
CA THR A 18 -2.03 17.22 -0.32
C THR A 18 -3.56 17.26 -0.27
N LYS A 19 -4.21 16.10 -0.38
CA LYS A 19 -5.67 16.01 -0.27
C LYS A 19 -6.12 16.17 1.18
N ALA A 20 -7.42 16.40 1.37
CA ALA A 20 -7.99 16.70 2.68
C ALA A 20 -7.71 15.58 3.69
N GLU A 21 -7.32 15.98 4.90
CA GLU A 21 -6.95 15.04 5.96
C GLU A 21 -8.12 14.14 6.37
N TYR A 22 -9.36 14.62 6.30
CA TYR A 22 -10.52 13.82 6.72
C TYR A 22 -10.64 12.52 5.91
N GLU A 23 -10.16 12.47 4.68
CA GLU A 23 -10.17 11.25 3.88
C GLU A 23 -9.41 10.13 4.60
N ARG A 24 -8.25 10.45 5.16
CA ARG A 24 -7.42 9.46 5.87
C ARG A 24 -7.92 9.20 7.28
N THR A 25 -8.33 10.25 8.00
CA THR A 25 -8.81 10.07 9.38
C THR A 25 -10.11 9.27 9.42
N ASP A 26 -10.99 9.42 8.45
CA ASP A 26 -12.19 8.61 8.35
C ASP A 26 -11.84 7.13 8.11
N MET A 27 -10.86 6.85 7.25
CA MET A 27 -10.39 5.49 7.01
C MET A 27 -9.75 4.89 8.26
N GLN A 28 -8.94 5.67 8.97
CA GLN A 28 -8.30 5.22 10.21
C GLN A 28 -9.33 4.92 11.30
N LYS A 29 -10.40 5.68 11.35
CA LYS A 29 -11.45 5.51 12.36
C LYS A 29 -12.40 4.36 12.03
N ASN A 30 -12.79 4.21 10.76
CA ASN A 30 -13.89 3.32 10.38
C ASN A 30 -13.43 2.02 9.71
N VAL A 31 -12.31 2.00 9.03
CA VAL A 31 -11.84 0.84 8.26
C VAL A 31 -10.70 0.11 8.95
N MET A 32 -9.69 0.84 9.39
CA MET A 32 -8.51 0.24 10.00
C MET A 32 -8.82 -0.70 11.18
N PRO A 33 -9.75 -0.37 12.10
CA PRO A 33 -10.06 -1.29 13.19
C PRO A 33 -10.66 -2.61 12.71
N ILE A 34 -11.36 -2.61 11.58
CA ILE A 34 -11.90 -3.84 10.99
C ILE A 34 -10.75 -4.70 10.47
N LEU A 35 -9.79 -4.08 9.78
CA LEU A 35 -8.63 -4.82 9.25
C LEU A 35 -7.82 -5.46 10.37
N HIS A 36 -7.68 -4.78 11.50
CA HIS A 36 -6.89 -5.28 12.64
C HIS A 36 -7.57 -6.42 13.41
N LYS A 37 -8.84 -6.71 13.13
CA LYS A 37 -9.51 -7.88 13.72
C LYS A 37 -8.99 -9.19 13.14
N TYR A 38 -8.33 -9.17 12.01
CA TYR A 38 -7.91 -10.36 11.29
C TYR A 38 -6.38 -10.36 11.15
N ASN A 39 -5.75 -11.41 11.68
CA ASN A 39 -4.28 -11.49 11.72
C ASN A 39 -3.65 -11.87 10.38
N ASN A 40 -4.45 -12.18 9.37
CA ASN A 40 -3.94 -12.55 8.05
C ASN A 40 -4.11 -11.45 7.00
N VAL A 41 -4.56 -10.26 7.40
CA VAL A 41 -4.53 -9.10 6.49
C VAL A 41 -3.09 -8.62 6.37
N ALA A 42 -2.52 -8.79 5.19
CA ALA A 42 -1.10 -8.51 4.96
C ALA A 42 -0.87 -7.14 4.32
N ILE A 43 -1.72 -6.75 3.40
CA ILE A 43 -1.57 -5.50 2.62
C ILE A 43 -2.92 -4.83 2.50
N TYR A 44 -2.95 -3.51 2.69
CA TYR A 44 -4.02 -2.65 2.23
C TYR A 44 -3.48 -1.82 1.07
N ALA A 45 -4.05 -2.01 -0.12
CA ALA A 45 -3.62 -1.31 -1.33
C ALA A 45 -4.71 -0.35 -1.80
N CYS A 46 -4.32 0.85 -2.19
CA CYS A 46 -5.27 1.88 -2.63
C CYS A 46 -4.72 2.67 -3.81
N GLY A 47 -5.54 3.56 -4.34
CA GLY A 47 -5.16 4.47 -5.42
C GLY A 47 -5.33 5.92 -5.00
N HIS A 48 -6.05 6.72 -5.80
CA HIS A 48 -6.47 8.08 -5.50
C HIS A 48 -5.34 9.13 -5.56
N ILE A 49 -4.15 8.82 -5.04
CA ILE A 49 -3.08 9.80 -4.85
C ILE A 49 -2.19 9.95 -6.10
N HIS A 50 -2.19 8.98 -6.99
CA HIS A 50 -1.42 8.98 -8.25
C HIS A 50 0.11 8.98 -8.05
N ASN A 51 0.58 8.21 -7.09
CA ASN A 51 2.01 7.94 -6.92
C ASN A 51 2.19 6.59 -6.22
N PHE A 52 3.44 6.11 -6.18
CA PHE A 52 3.75 4.90 -5.43
C PHE A 52 4.16 5.27 -4.01
N GLN A 53 3.56 4.60 -3.02
CA GLN A 53 3.99 4.72 -1.63
C GLN A 53 3.87 3.36 -0.95
N HIS A 54 4.87 3.04 -0.13
CA HIS A 54 4.82 1.91 0.79
C HIS A 54 5.05 2.44 2.19
N ILE A 55 4.09 2.26 3.06
CA ILE A 55 4.14 2.75 4.44
C ILE A 55 3.97 1.59 5.40
N HIS A 56 4.88 1.54 6.38
CA HIS A 56 4.85 0.58 7.48
C HIS A 56 4.84 1.35 8.79
N MET A 57 3.75 1.22 9.54
CA MET A 57 3.59 1.94 10.80
C MET A 57 4.11 1.10 11.96
N PRO A 58 4.63 1.75 13.04
CA PRO A 58 5.08 1.02 14.21
C PRO A 58 3.96 0.15 14.81
N ASN A 59 4.32 -1.06 15.22
CA ASN A 59 3.40 -2.02 15.86
C ASN A 59 2.19 -2.40 14.99
N ASP A 60 2.35 -2.37 13.68
CA ASP A 60 1.31 -2.72 12.73
C ASP A 60 1.89 -3.68 11.69
N ASP A 61 1.31 -4.88 11.57
CA ASP A 61 1.78 -5.89 10.62
C ASP A 61 1.25 -5.69 9.21
N ILE A 62 0.33 -4.74 9.02
CA ILE A 62 -0.23 -4.46 7.70
C ILE A 62 0.71 -3.51 6.95
N GLU A 63 1.00 -3.86 5.68
CA GLU A 63 1.72 -2.95 4.79
C GLU A 63 0.68 -2.09 4.07
N TYR A 64 0.84 -0.77 4.14
CA TYR A 64 -0.06 0.18 3.50
C TYR A 64 0.57 0.65 2.20
N VAL A 65 -0.14 0.48 1.10
CA VAL A 65 0.39 0.75 -0.24
C VAL A 65 -0.52 1.70 -0.99
N VAL A 66 0.07 2.74 -1.56
CA VAL A 66 -0.57 3.53 -2.61
C VAL A 66 0.02 3.03 -3.93
N ASN A 67 -0.84 2.52 -4.80
CA ASN A 67 -0.42 2.04 -6.10
C ASN A 67 -0.59 3.17 -7.12
N SER A 68 0.45 3.41 -7.90
CA SER A 68 0.47 4.51 -8.84
C SER A 68 -0.58 4.34 -9.93
N SER A 69 -1.01 5.47 -10.47
CA SER A 69 -1.77 5.50 -11.72
C SER A 69 -0.87 5.13 -12.89
N ALA A 70 -1.45 4.52 -13.91
CA ALA A 70 -0.73 4.29 -15.16
C ALA A 70 -0.44 5.60 -15.90
N SER A 71 -1.01 6.71 -15.46
CA SER A 71 -0.80 8.03 -16.04
C SER A 71 -1.09 9.11 -14.98
N LEU A 72 -0.71 10.35 -15.28
CA LEU A 72 -0.97 11.50 -14.42
C LEU A 72 -0.35 11.36 -13.02
N ALA A 73 0.88 10.86 -12.98
CA ALA A 73 1.59 10.72 -11.72
C ALA A 73 1.79 12.07 -11.04
N ARG A 74 1.71 12.06 -9.70
CA ARG A 74 1.88 13.25 -8.86
C ARG A 74 3.13 13.14 -8.01
N SER A 75 3.70 14.28 -7.66
CA SER A 75 4.87 14.32 -6.78
C SER A 75 4.53 13.73 -5.41
N VAL A 76 5.55 13.22 -4.74
CA VAL A 76 5.41 12.57 -3.45
C VAL A 76 6.63 12.88 -2.58
N GLU A 77 6.40 12.99 -1.27
CA GLU A 77 7.45 13.16 -0.28
C GLU A 77 7.29 12.10 0.80
N LYS A 78 8.35 11.90 1.57
CA LYS A 78 8.31 10.98 2.70
C LYS A 78 7.45 11.55 3.83
N THR A 79 6.75 10.67 4.53
CA THR A 79 5.98 10.99 5.72
C THR A 79 6.25 9.93 6.77
N GLN A 80 5.55 9.98 7.90
CA GLN A 80 5.73 8.98 8.95
C GLN A 80 5.49 7.57 8.40
N GLY A 81 6.44 6.68 8.62
CA GLY A 81 6.34 5.28 8.22
C GLY A 81 6.72 5.01 6.77
N THR A 82 7.10 6.00 5.99
CA THR A 82 7.45 5.77 4.58
C THR A 82 8.66 4.85 4.44
N VAL A 83 8.46 3.71 3.80
CA VAL A 83 9.53 2.78 3.42
C VAL A 83 10.03 3.11 2.03
N PHE A 84 9.13 3.45 1.12
CA PHE A 84 9.45 3.77 -0.28
C PHE A 84 8.40 4.72 -0.82
N CYS A 85 8.81 5.64 -1.69
CA CYS A 85 7.89 6.47 -2.45
C CYS A 85 8.52 6.86 -3.79
N SER A 86 7.65 7.02 -4.81
CA SER A 86 8.08 7.39 -6.15
C SER A 86 6.95 8.05 -6.92
N SER A 87 7.27 9.05 -7.72
CA SER A 87 6.31 9.72 -8.60
C SER A 87 6.22 9.06 -9.98
N ALA A 88 6.79 7.87 -10.16
CA ALA A 88 6.74 7.17 -11.45
C ALA A 88 5.32 6.72 -11.78
N ASP A 89 4.97 6.69 -13.05
CA ASP A 89 3.80 5.97 -13.54
C ASP A 89 4.09 4.48 -13.54
N GLY A 90 3.07 3.66 -13.29
CA GLY A 90 3.29 2.23 -13.31
C GLY A 90 2.13 1.43 -12.75
N PHE A 91 2.45 0.21 -12.36
CA PHE A 91 1.48 -0.74 -11.82
C PHE A 91 2.20 -1.69 -10.87
N SER A 92 1.43 -2.58 -10.22
CA SER A 92 2.01 -3.56 -9.32
C SER A 92 1.54 -4.96 -9.68
N ILE A 93 2.40 -5.95 -9.39
CA ILE A 93 2.08 -7.36 -9.52
C ILE A 93 2.15 -7.98 -8.14
N ILE A 94 1.13 -8.74 -7.78
CA ILE A 94 1.08 -9.49 -6.53
C ILE A 94 1.16 -10.97 -6.85
N SER A 95 2.06 -11.68 -6.17
CA SER A 95 2.15 -13.12 -6.23
C SER A 95 2.11 -13.70 -4.82
N ALA A 96 1.51 -14.87 -4.67
CA ALA A 96 1.33 -15.48 -3.37
C ALA A 96 1.51 -16.98 -3.44
N SER A 97 2.13 -17.52 -2.40
CA SER A 97 2.16 -18.95 -2.09
C SER A 97 1.65 -19.11 -0.67
N LYS A 98 1.59 -20.35 -0.16
CA LYS A 98 1.18 -20.55 1.23
C LYS A 98 2.05 -19.80 2.23
N LYS A 99 3.34 -19.68 1.95
CA LYS A 99 4.30 -19.10 2.90
C LYS A 99 4.78 -17.70 2.55
N THR A 100 4.63 -17.27 1.30
CA THR A 100 5.18 -15.97 0.85
C THR A 100 4.18 -15.16 0.05
N LEU A 101 4.07 -13.89 0.40
CA LEU A 101 3.31 -12.90 -0.36
C LEU A 101 4.29 -11.86 -0.86
N LYS A 102 4.25 -11.54 -2.14
CA LYS A 102 5.16 -10.59 -2.75
C LYS A 102 4.38 -9.60 -3.62
N MET A 103 4.67 -8.30 -3.45
CA MET A 103 4.13 -7.25 -4.27
C MET A 103 5.27 -6.45 -4.88
N SER A 104 5.33 -6.38 -6.20
CA SER A 104 6.37 -5.65 -6.94
C SER A 104 5.76 -4.45 -7.62
N MET A 105 6.32 -3.26 -7.37
CA MET A 105 5.95 -2.02 -8.04
C MET A 105 6.82 -1.87 -9.29
N ILE A 106 6.17 -1.66 -10.43
CA ILE A 106 6.82 -1.68 -11.74
C ILE A 106 6.52 -0.37 -12.44
N ASP A 107 7.55 0.31 -12.95
CA ASP A 107 7.36 1.56 -13.66
C ASP A 107 6.91 1.32 -15.11
N LYS A 108 6.64 2.41 -15.84
CA LYS A 108 6.13 2.34 -17.20
C LYS A 108 7.12 1.70 -18.19
N ASP A 109 8.39 1.61 -17.83
CA ASP A 109 9.43 0.99 -18.65
C ASP A 109 9.61 -0.49 -18.33
N GLY A 110 8.81 -1.04 -17.44
CA GLY A 110 8.88 -2.43 -17.04
C GLY A 110 9.89 -2.73 -15.96
N LYS A 111 10.46 -1.70 -15.33
CA LYS A 111 11.46 -1.87 -14.30
C LYS A 111 10.80 -2.02 -12.93
N VAL A 112 11.24 -3.03 -12.18
CA VAL A 112 10.82 -3.19 -10.77
C VAL A 112 11.56 -2.13 -9.95
N ILE A 113 10.80 -1.23 -9.32
CA ILE A 113 11.36 -0.13 -8.55
C ILE A 113 11.26 -0.34 -7.05
N HIS A 114 10.41 -1.26 -6.61
CA HIS A 114 10.28 -1.61 -5.19
C HIS A 114 9.55 -2.96 -5.05
N THR A 115 9.93 -3.72 -4.04
CA THR A 115 9.29 -4.99 -3.74
C THR A 115 8.96 -5.08 -2.24
N ILE A 116 7.76 -5.53 -1.94
CA ILE A 116 7.31 -5.85 -0.58
C ILE A 116 7.19 -7.35 -0.50
N GLU A 117 7.81 -7.96 0.50
CA GLU A 117 7.72 -9.40 0.70
C GLU A 117 7.37 -9.71 2.15
N LYS A 118 6.39 -10.59 2.33
CA LYS A 118 5.99 -11.07 3.65
C LYS A 118 6.08 -12.59 3.64
N THR A 119 6.66 -13.12 4.69
CA THR A 119 6.85 -14.57 4.84
C THR A 119 6.23 -15.02 6.14
N LYS A 120 5.49 -16.13 6.11
CA LYS A 120 4.96 -16.75 7.33
C LYS A 120 6.06 -17.51 8.05
N LYS A 121 5.95 -17.47 9.35
CA LYS A 121 6.88 -18.21 10.21
C LYS A 121 6.52 -19.69 10.29
#